data_03e8ece7841f3fc054766d19efbdf97b
#
_entry.id   03e8ece7841f3fc054766d19efbdf97b
#
_cell.length_a   1.000
_cell.length_b   1.000
_cell.length_c   1.000
_cell.angle_alpha   90.00
_cell.angle_beta   90.00
_cell.angle_gamma   90.00
#
_symmetry.space_group_name_H-M   'P 1'
#
loop_
_entity.id
_entity.type
_entity.pdbx_description
1 polymer ?
#
loop_
_entity_poly.entity_id
_entity_poly.type
_entity_poly.pdbx_seq_one_letter_code
_entity_poly.pdbx_strand_id
1 'polypeptide(L)'
;MQSKICGVKDSETLNFLINYKYPPELIGFICNYPKSKRFVDINFLQKLLKIDNKKSQFVSVLVKPDEFILNEMQKLNFDYFQIYDCTPDEIKSIKKKYNKKIISAITVETREDILKYKK
;
A
#
# COMPACT_ATOMS: atom_id res chain seq x y z
N MET A 1 -12.72 9.66 -11.22
CA MET A 1 -12.52 8.23 -10.92
C MET A 1 -11.06 7.97 -10.65
N GLN A 2 -10.74 7.40 -9.49
CA GLN A 2 -9.37 7.03 -9.18
C GLN A 2 -9.04 5.64 -9.72
N SER A 3 -7.90 5.51 -10.34
CA SER A 3 -7.38 4.21 -10.77
C SER A 3 -6.19 3.81 -9.91
N LYS A 4 -6.06 2.53 -9.64
CA LYS A 4 -5.01 1.99 -8.81
C LYS A 4 -4.46 0.70 -9.42
N ILE A 5 -3.14 0.62 -9.50
CA ILE A 5 -2.42 -0.60 -9.88
C ILE A 5 -1.66 -1.07 -8.65
N CYS A 6 -1.86 -2.31 -8.26
CA CYS A 6 -1.22 -2.89 -7.09
C CYS A 6 -0.25 -3.99 -7.48
N GLY A 7 0.85 -4.11 -6.75
CA GLY A 7 1.78 -5.21 -6.92
C GLY A 7 2.87 -4.95 -7.94
N VAL A 8 3.25 -3.71 -8.12
CA VAL A 8 4.42 -3.36 -8.94
C VAL A 8 5.68 -3.79 -8.20
N LYS A 9 6.60 -4.46 -8.88
CA LYS A 9 7.81 -4.99 -8.23
C LYS A 9 9.11 -4.70 -8.97
N ASP A 10 9.07 -4.02 -10.11
CA ASP A 10 10.28 -3.70 -10.86
C ASP A 10 10.22 -2.29 -11.43
N SER A 11 11.41 -1.75 -11.76
CA SER A 11 11.54 -0.39 -12.25
C SER A 11 10.99 -0.20 -13.66
N GLU A 12 11.07 -1.22 -14.49
CA GLU A 12 10.56 -1.14 -15.85
C GLU A 12 9.04 -0.94 -15.87
N THR A 13 8.33 -1.75 -15.10
CA THR A 13 6.88 -1.63 -14.97
C THR A 13 6.50 -0.29 -14.35
N LEU A 14 7.24 0.13 -13.32
CA LEU A 14 6.96 1.39 -12.63
C LEU A 14 7.13 2.57 -13.60
N ASN A 15 8.23 2.62 -14.34
CA ASN A 15 8.47 3.69 -15.29
C ASN A 15 7.42 3.71 -16.40
N PHE A 16 7.01 2.54 -16.88
CA PHE A 16 5.94 2.45 -17.88
C PHE A 16 4.66 3.09 -17.38
N LEU A 17 4.26 2.76 -16.16
CA LEU A 17 3.01 3.28 -15.58
C LEU A 17 3.06 4.78 -15.34
N ILE A 18 4.16 5.27 -14.79
CA ILE A 18 4.32 6.69 -14.48
C ILE A 18 4.30 7.55 -15.74
N ASN A 19 4.90 7.04 -16.81
CA ASN A 19 5.04 7.77 -18.07
C ASN A 19 3.92 7.51 -19.07
N TYR A 20 2.95 6.68 -18.70
CA TYR A 20 1.80 6.40 -19.55
C TYR A 20 0.99 7.69 -19.77
N LYS A 21 0.30 7.77 -20.90
CA LYS A 21 -0.53 8.93 -21.22
C LYS A 21 -1.60 9.19 -20.16
N TYR A 22 -2.16 8.12 -19.62
CA TYR A 22 -3.15 8.17 -18.53
C TYR A 22 -2.63 7.39 -17.34
N PRO A 23 -1.68 7.94 -16.56
CA PRO A 23 -1.06 7.19 -15.48
C PRO A 23 -2.08 6.89 -14.37
N PRO A 24 -1.92 5.75 -13.67
CA PRO A 24 -2.78 5.48 -12.52
C PRO A 24 -2.54 6.52 -11.43
N GLU A 25 -3.59 6.88 -10.70
CA GLU A 25 -3.45 7.82 -9.60
C GLU A 25 -2.69 7.20 -8.43
N LEU A 26 -2.90 5.90 -8.20
CA LEU A 26 -2.27 5.19 -7.10
C LEU A 26 -1.50 3.98 -7.63
N ILE A 27 -0.25 3.82 -7.14
CA ILE A 27 0.60 2.68 -7.45
C ILE A 27 1.00 2.01 -6.15
N GLY A 28 0.62 0.75 -5.98
CA GLY A 28 0.86 0.00 -4.75
C GLY A 28 2.00 -0.99 -4.84
N PHE A 29 2.74 -1.11 -3.74
CA PHE A 29 3.82 -2.07 -3.56
C PHE A 29 3.51 -2.98 -2.38
N ILE A 30 3.66 -4.29 -2.55
CA ILE A 30 3.42 -5.25 -1.48
C ILE A 30 4.68 -5.32 -0.63
N CYS A 31 4.62 -4.79 0.59
CA CYS A 31 5.80 -4.50 1.39
C CYS A 31 6.09 -5.49 2.52
N ASN A 32 5.08 -6.22 3.02
CA ASN A 32 5.32 -7.12 4.15
C ASN A 32 4.65 -8.49 4.00
N TYR A 33 4.46 -8.95 2.78
CA TYR A 33 3.83 -10.26 2.55
C TYR A 33 4.70 -11.10 1.60
N PRO A 34 5.74 -11.77 2.10
CA PRO A 34 6.69 -12.51 1.26
C PRO A 34 6.08 -13.67 0.46
N LYS A 35 4.90 -14.16 0.87
CA LYS A 35 4.20 -15.21 0.13
C LYS A 35 3.64 -14.74 -1.22
N SER A 36 3.49 -13.44 -1.40
CA SER A 36 3.03 -12.91 -2.67
C SER A 36 4.14 -12.94 -3.71
N LYS A 37 3.80 -13.31 -4.93
CA LYS A 37 4.76 -13.27 -6.05
C LYS A 37 5.17 -11.85 -6.41
N ARG A 38 4.42 -10.86 -5.93
CA ARG A 38 4.67 -9.44 -6.20
C ARG A 38 5.26 -8.72 -5.00
N PHE A 39 5.77 -9.49 -4.01
CA PHE A 39 6.42 -8.92 -2.85
C PHE A 39 7.72 -8.20 -3.26
N VAL A 40 7.96 -7.03 -2.65
CA VAL A 40 9.17 -6.24 -2.86
C VAL A 40 9.90 -6.13 -1.52
N ASP A 41 11.18 -6.55 -1.46
CA ASP A 41 11.94 -6.36 -0.24
C ASP A 41 12.30 -4.88 -0.04
N ILE A 42 12.66 -4.54 1.20
CA ILE A 42 12.83 -3.13 1.56
C ILE A 42 13.99 -2.45 0.81
N ASN A 43 15.05 -3.18 0.52
CA ASN A 43 16.19 -2.60 -0.20
C ASN A 43 15.82 -2.23 -1.62
N PHE A 44 15.11 -3.11 -2.30
CA PHE A 44 14.65 -2.84 -3.67
C PHE A 44 13.56 -1.78 -3.68
N LEU A 45 12.68 -1.83 -2.68
CA LEU A 45 11.62 -0.83 -2.52
C LEU A 45 12.20 0.59 -2.41
N GLN A 46 13.25 0.77 -1.63
CA GLN A 46 13.90 2.07 -1.50
C GLN A 46 14.40 2.59 -2.84
N LYS A 47 14.90 1.71 -3.69
CA LYS A 47 15.35 2.09 -5.03
C LYS A 47 14.19 2.51 -5.91
N LEU A 48 13.08 1.76 -5.87
CA LEU A 48 11.89 2.09 -6.66
C LEU A 48 11.30 3.43 -6.24
N LEU A 49 11.27 3.73 -4.96
CA LEU A 49 10.68 4.96 -4.43
C LEU A 49 11.50 6.22 -4.74
N LYS A 50 12.71 6.07 -5.22
CA LYS A 50 13.53 7.20 -5.68
C LYS A 50 13.13 7.67 -7.09
N ILE A 51 12.37 6.87 -7.81
CA ILE A 51 11.88 7.23 -9.14
C ILE A 51 10.84 8.34 -8.98
N ASP A 52 10.94 9.38 -9.83
CA ASP A 52 9.99 10.48 -9.79
C ASP A 52 8.58 9.97 -10.13
N ASN A 53 7.66 10.05 -9.17
CA ASN A 53 6.31 9.51 -9.33
C ASN A 53 5.38 10.44 -10.12
N LYS A 54 5.80 11.64 -10.45
CA LYS A 54 5.02 12.62 -11.25
C LYS A 54 3.60 12.79 -10.69
N LYS A 55 2.58 12.38 -11.45
CA LYS A 55 1.18 12.55 -11.06
C LYS A 55 0.64 11.39 -10.21
N SER A 56 1.39 10.31 -10.07
CA SER A 56 0.97 9.13 -9.31
C SER A 56 1.37 9.25 -7.86
N GLN A 57 0.60 8.66 -6.96
CA GLN A 57 0.94 8.58 -5.53
C GLN A 57 1.23 7.13 -5.19
N PHE A 58 2.19 6.92 -4.30
CA PHE A 58 2.62 5.57 -3.90
C PHE A 58 1.86 5.08 -2.69
N VAL A 59 1.52 3.79 -2.70
CA VAL A 59 0.76 3.12 -1.65
C VAL A 59 1.58 1.94 -1.12
N SER A 60 1.78 1.89 0.20
CA SER A 60 2.37 0.73 0.86
C SER A 60 1.27 -0.25 1.20
N VAL A 61 1.31 -1.46 0.61
CA VAL A 61 0.32 -2.51 0.86
C VAL A 61 0.86 -3.42 1.97
N LEU A 62 0.13 -3.50 3.07
CA LEU A 62 0.56 -4.17 4.30
C LEU A 62 -0.52 -5.14 4.77
N VAL A 63 -0.09 -6.31 5.28
CA VAL A 63 -0.98 -7.31 5.86
C VAL A 63 -0.66 -7.40 7.35
N LYS A 64 -1.62 -7.07 8.21
CA LYS A 64 -1.46 -7.08 9.67
C LYS A 64 -0.12 -6.51 10.10
N PRO A 65 0.21 -5.27 9.72
CA PRO A 65 1.53 -4.72 10.00
C PRO A 65 1.75 -4.52 11.50
N ASP A 66 2.97 -4.83 11.97
CA ASP A 66 3.37 -4.53 13.33
C ASP A 66 3.97 -3.12 13.41
N GLU A 67 4.30 -2.70 14.63
CA GLU A 67 4.84 -1.36 14.84
C GLU A 67 6.17 -1.15 14.13
N PHE A 68 7.01 -2.19 14.09
CA PHE A 68 8.31 -2.11 13.40
C PHE A 68 8.14 -1.80 11.92
N ILE A 69 7.27 -2.55 11.23
CA ILE A 69 7.07 -2.35 9.78
C ILE A 69 6.40 -1.00 9.49
N LEU A 70 5.49 -0.58 10.34
CA LEU A 70 4.84 0.73 10.18
C LEU A 70 5.83 1.86 10.33
N ASN A 71 6.74 1.78 11.31
CA ASN A 71 7.79 2.78 11.48
C ASN A 71 8.74 2.84 10.28
N GLU A 72 9.08 1.67 9.72
CA GLU A 72 9.94 1.63 8.53
C GLU A 72 9.24 2.24 7.31
N MET A 73 7.98 1.94 7.13
CA MET A 73 7.21 2.46 5.99
C MET A 73 6.94 3.95 6.10
N GLN A 74 6.82 4.47 7.33
CA GLN A 74 6.62 5.90 7.56
C GLN A 74 7.78 6.74 7.04
N LYS A 75 8.98 6.20 7.05
CA LYS A 75 10.19 6.90 6.61
C LYS A 75 10.30 6.99 5.09
N LEU A 76 9.49 6.23 4.36
CA LEU A 76 9.57 6.15 2.92
C LEU A 76 8.53 7.05 2.24
N ASN A 77 8.67 7.23 0.93
CA ASN A 77 7.82 8.12 0.16
C ASN A 77 6.47 7.50 -0.19
N PHE A 78 5.67 7.24 0.83
CA PHE A 78 4.29 6.76 0.67
C PHE A 78 3.31 7.80 1.15
N ASP A 79 2.25 8.02 0.35
CA ASP A 79 1.14 8.88 0.76
C ASP A 79 0.02 8.10 1.42
N TYR A 80 -0.06 6.79 1.13
CA TYR A 80 -1.12 5.92 1.61
C TYR A 80 -0.55 4.65 2.20
N PHE A 81 -1.22 4.12 3.22
CA PHE A 81 -1.07 2.74 3.66
C PHE A 81 -2.35 2.00 3.30
N GLN A 82 -2.26 0.92 2.53
CA GLN A 82 -3.37 0.02 2.30
C GLN A 82 -3.18 -1.19 3.21
N ILE A 83 -4.08 -1.36 4.18
CA ILE A 83 -3.88 -2.31 5.26
C ILE A 83 -4.95 -3.39 5.21
N TYR A 84 -4.49 -4.64 5.14
CA TYR A 84 -5.33 -5.83 5.12
C TYR A 84 -5.47 -6.43 6.52
N ASP A 85 -6.67 -6.93 6.81
CA ASP A 85 -6.97 -7.79 7.95
C ASP A 85 -6.70 -7.18 9.33
N CYS A 86 -6.83 -5.87 9.47
CA CYS A 86 -6.83 -5.18 10.75
C CYS A 86 -8.24 -4.74 11.13
N THR A 87 -8.52 -4.68 12.43
CA THR A 87 -9.82 -4.22 12.91
C THR A 87 -9.99 -2.71 12.69
N PRO A 88 -11.23 -2.20 12.68
CA PRO A 88 -11.45 -0.76 12.58
C PRO A 88 -10.72 0.06 13.66
N ASP A 89 -10.63 -0.46 14.89
CA ASP A 89 -9.91 0.24 15.96
C ASP A 89 -8.42 0.28 15.71
N GLU A 90 -7.84 -0.82 15.22
CA GLU A 90 -6.43 -0.84 14.82
C GLU A 90 -6.14 0.16 13.70
N ILE A 91 -7.04 0.24 12.71
CA ILE A 91 -6.92 1.20 11.60
C ILE A 91 -6.95 2.64 12.12
N LYS A 92 -7.86 2.95 13.03
CA LYS A 92 -7.93 4.30 13.62
C LYS A 92 -6.66 4.67 14.37
N SER A 93 -6.11 3.72 15.13
CA SER A 93 -4.86 3.93 15.87
C SER A 93 -3.70 4.22 14.92
N ILE A 94 -3.60 3.46 13.84
CA ILE A 94 -2.54 3.64 12.83
C ILE A 94 -2.67 5.01 12.15
N LYS A 95 -3.87 5.36 11.75
CA LYS A 95 -4.13 6.63 11.08
C LYS A 95 -3.73 7.81 11.96
N LYS A 96 -4.08 7.73 13.24
CA LYS A 96 -3.77 8.79 14.20
C LYS A 96 -2.27 8.90 14.46
N LYS A 97 -1.59 7.77 14.63
CA LYS A 97 -0.17 7.73 15.00
C LYS A 97 0.74 8.15 13.84
N TYR A 98 0.44 7.71 12.63
CA TYR A 98 1.35 7.89 11.49
C TYR A 98 0.92 8.99 10.52
N ASN A 99 -0.26 9.56 10.71
CA ASN A 99 -0.76 10.66 9.90
C ASN A 99 -0.69 10.37 8.38
N LYS A 100 -1.03 9.14 8.00
CA LYS A 100 -1.09 8.71 6.60
C LYS A 100 -2.54 8.49 6.20
N LYS A 101 -2.81 8.65 4.92
CA LYS A 101 -4.12 8.25 4.38
C LYS A 101 -4.19 6.74 4.37
N ILE A 102 -5.29 6.18 4.84
CA ILE A 102 -5.45 4.74 5.01
C ILE A 102 -6.52 4.20 4.07
N ILE A 103 -6.17 3.13 3.35
CA ILE A 103 -7.13 2.32 2.61
C ILE A 103 -7.28 1.03 3.38
N SER A 104 -8.48 0.77 3.91
CA SER A 104 -8.76 -0.46 4.63
C SER A 104 -9.20 -1.54 3.66
N ALA A 105 -8.63 -2.73 3.77
CA ALA A 105 -8.97 -3.86 2.92
C ALA A 105 -9.16 -5.11 3.77
N ILE A 106 -10.05 -5.98 3.35
CA ILE A 106 -10.33 -7.24 4.04
C ILE A 106 -10.38 -8.40 3.04
N THR A 107 -10.03 -9.58 3.55
CA THR A 107 -10.26 -10.81 2.81
C THR A 107 -11.69 -11.24 3.09
N VAL A 108 -12.53 -11.27 2.05
CA VAL A 108 -13.94 -11.59 2.21
C VAL A 108 -14.18 -13.04 1.80
N GLU A 109 -14.49 -13.90 2.78
CA GLU A 109 -14.86 -15.28 2.55
C GLU A 109 -16.35 -15.50 2.78
N THR A 110 -16.95 -14.71 3.69
CA THR A 110 -18.36 -14.80 4.04
C THR A 110 -18.97 -13.40 4.14
N ARG A 111 -20.30 -13.38 4.15
CA ARG A 111 -21.03 -12.12 4.37
C ARG A 111 -20.69 -11.49 5.73
N GLU A 112 -20.41 -12.31 6.72
CA GLU A 112 -20.07 -11.84 8.06
C GLU A 112 -18.77 -11.04 8.08
N ASP A 113 -17.83 -11.39 7.22
CA ASP A 113 -16.56 -10.65 7.11
C ASP A 113 -16.80 -9.20 6.70
N ILE A 114 -17.79 -8.96 5.84
CA ILE A 114 -18.17 -7.61 5.43
C ILE A 114 -18.74 -6.84 6.61
N LEU A 115 -19.58 -7.49 7.40
CA LEU A 115 -20.28 -6.84 8.52
C LEU A 115 -19.33 -6.39 9.63
N LYS A 116 -18.19 -7.07 9.83
CA LYS A 116 -17.20 -6.67 10.83
C LYS A 116 -16.65 -5.26 10.58
N TYR A 117 -16.61 -4.84 9.35
CA TYR A 117 -15.99 -3.57 8.96
C TYR A 117 -17.00 -2.49 8.60
N LYS A 118 -18.27 -2.84 8.64
CA LYS A 118 -19.33 -1.89 8.37
C LYS A 118 -19.63 -1.05 9.62
N LYS A 119 -19.63 0.24 9.47
CA LYS A 119 -20.00 1.16 10.55
C LYS A 119 -21.02 2.15 10.09
#